data_8ca79d7f7b7561e8e4c2095fd5b6a1e9
#
_entry.id   8ca79d7f7b7561e8e4c2095fd5b6a1e9
#
_cell.length_a   1.000
_cell.length_b   1.000
_cell.length_c   1.000
_cell.angle_alpha   90.00
_cell.angle_beta   90.00
_cell.angle_gamma   90.00
#
_symmetry.space_group_name_H-M   'P 1'
#
loop_
_entity.id
_entity.type
_entity.pdbx_description
1 polymer ?
#
loop_
_entity_poly.entity_id
_entity_poly.type
_entity_poly.pdbx_seq_one_letter_code
_entity_poly.pdbx_strand_id
1 'polypeptide(L)'
;MHKPYRDFADFLHERFPDFKVQKIAINAGFTCPNRDGSKGTGGCTYCNNQTFNPEYCRPSLSVGEQIEKGRTFFGKKYLGMKYLAYFQAYTNTYGELSHLVDLYEEAVACPDVVGLIIGTRPDCMPDTLLQYLASLSQRTFVMVEYGAETASNHTLDVINRGHSWEDTVDAVNRTHAAGIACGLHLILGLPGESEADMLHTVDQVSALPIDTVKLHQLQIIRGTRLARQVASGEVSVARWSADEYISLCVKIVKRMRSDIAIERFVSQSPENLLISPRWGLKNYQFTNLLHNALRSNDKEC
;
A
#
# COMPACT_ATOMS: atom_id res chain seq x y z
N MET A 1 -16.25 19.45 -10.85
CA MET A 1 -15.05 20.18 -10.35
C MET A 1 -13.84 19.34 -10.70
N HIS A 2 -12.81 19.94 -11.30
CA HIS A 2 -11.57 19.24 -11.61
C HIS A 2 -10.88 18.81 -10.30
N LYS A 3 -10.46 17.54 -10.20
CA LYS A 3 -9.67 17.05 -9.04
C LYS A 3 -8.25 17.61 -9.15
N PRO A 4 -7.62 17.96 -8.03
CA PRO A 4 -6.27 18.55 -8.05
C PRO A 4 -5.15 17.51 -8.33
N TYR A 5 -5.48 16.24 -8.36
CA TYR A 5 -4.60 15.12 -8.71
C TYR A 5 -5.43 13.93 -9.19
N ARG A 6 -4.82 12.99 -9.91
CA ARG A 6 -5.44 11.72 -10.30
C ARG A 6 -5.52 10.81 -9.08
N ASP A 7 -6.73 10.42 -8.68
CA ASP A 7 -6.93 9.52 -7.55
C ASP A 7 -7.15 8.06 -8.00
N PHE A 8 -7.15 7.14 -7.05
CA PHE A 8 -7.35 5.72 -7.34
C PHE A 8 -8.74 5.39 -7.91
N ALA A 9 -9.74 6.21 -7.65
CA ALA A 9 -11.06 6.03 -8.24
C ALA A 9 -11.05 6.38 -9.74
N ASP A 10 -10.28 7.39 -10.17
CA ASP A 10 -10.05 7.70 -11.57
C ASP A 10 -9.30 6.55 -12.27
N PHE A 11 -8.23 6.04 -11.66
CA PHE A 11 -7.48 4.88 -12.14
C PHE A 11 -8.37 3.63 -12.34
N LEU A 12 -9.27 3.35 -11.40
CA LEU A 12 -10.21 2.23 -11.52
C LEU A 12 -11.29 2.50 -12.57
N HIS A 13 -11.79 3.72 -12.66
CA HIS A 13 -12.83 4.06 -13.64
C HIS A 13 -12.34 3.95 -15.10
N GLU A 14 -11.09 4.31 -15.36
CA GLU A 14 -10.47 4.15 -16.68
C GLU A 14 -10.40 2.67 -17.11
N ARG A 15 -10.25 1.74 -16.18
CA ARG A 15 -10.17 0.30 -16.43
C ARG A 15 -11.51 -0.42 -16.36
N PHE A 16 -12.42 0.11 -15.58
CA PHE A 16 -13.75 -0.45 -15.32
C PHE A 16 -14.82 0.64 -15.44
N PRO A 17 -15.09 1.17 -16.65
CA PRO A 17 -15.99 2.30 -16.82
C PRO A 17 -17.45 1.95 -16.50
N ASP A 18 -17.85 0.69 -16.63
CA ASP A 18 -19.26 0.26 -16.58
C ASP A 18 -19.76 -0.03 -15.15
N PHE A 19 -18.86 -0.17 -14.18
CA PHE A 19 -19.23 -0.53 -12.80
C PHE A 19 -18.24 0.01 -11.76
N LYS A 20 -18.72 0.11 -10.54
CA LYS A 20 -17.87 0.45 -9.40
C LYS A 20 -17.11 -0.76 -8.89
N VAL A 21 -15.87 -0.54 -8.50
CA VAL A 21 -14.97 -1.58 -8.01
C VAL A 21 -14.56 -1.27 -6.56
N GLN A 22 -14.57 -2.31 -5.72
CA GLN A 22 -14.16 -2.25 -4.32
C GLN A 22 -13.08 -3.30 -4.03
N LYS A 23 -12.02 -2.91 -3.33
CA LYS A 23 -11.04 -3.87 -2.81
C LYS A 23 -11.63 -4.67 -1.65
N ILE A 24 -11.50 -6.00 -1.68
CA ILE A 24 -11.77 -6.90 -0.57
C ILE A 24 -10.43 -7.42 -0.06
N ALA A 25 -10.09 -7.09 1.19
CA ALA A 25 -8.86 -7.54 1.81
C ALA A 25 -8.87 -9.05 2.06
N ILE A 26 -7.75 -9.71 1.79
CA ILE A 26 -7.53 -11.14 1.98
C ILE A 26 -6.27 -11.34 2.82
N ASN A 27 -6.37 -12.22 3.80
CA ASN A 27 -5.25 -12.75 4.58
C ASN A 27 -5.12 -14.25 4.30
N ALA A 28 -4.22 -14.62 3.41
CA ALA A 28 -3.99 -16.01 3.02
C ALA A 28 -2.99 -16.75 3.93
N GLY A 29 -2.66 -16.18 5.10
CA GLY A 29 -1.79 -16.84 6.08
C GLY A 29 -0.29 -16.76 5.77
N PHE A 30 0.11 -15.92 4.83
CA PHE A 30 1.53 -15.74 4.50
C PHE A 30 2.36 -15.24 5.68
N THR A 31 3.66 -15.47 5.60
CA THR A 31 4.69 -14.89 6.47
C THR A 31 5.50 -13.84 5.73
N CYS A 32 6.61 -13.43 6.30
CA CYS A 32 7.54 -12.48 5.71
C CYS A 32 8.97 -12.99 5.92
N PRO A 33 9.83 -13.03 4.88
CA PRO A 33 11.22 -13.49 5.00
C PRO A 33 12.06 -12.67 5.98
N ASN A 34 11.60 -11.46 6.31
CA ASN A 34 12.21 -10.63 7.36
C ASN A 34 11.76 -11.01 8.79
N ARG A 35 10.95 -12.05 8.95
CA ARG A 35 10.44 -12.56 10.24
C ARG A 35 10.79 -14.00 10.51
N ASP A 36 10.80 -14.84 9.47
CA ASP A 36 11.00 -16.29 9.62
C ASP A 36 12.46 -16.73 9.61
N GLY A 37 13.39 -15.79 9.46
CA GLY A 37 14.83 -16.02 9.51
C GLY A 37 15.48 -16.24 8.13
N SER A 38 14.71 -16.31 7.06
CA SER A 38 15.29 -16.53 5.70
C SER A 38 16.07 -15.32 5.18
N LYS A 39 15.66 -14.10 5.51
CA LYS A 39 16.40 -12.83 5.24
C LYS A 39 16.70 -12.05 6.51
N GLY A 40 15.85 -12.15 7.51
CA GLY A 40 15.99 -11.43 8.77
C GLY A 40 15.04 -11.94 9.84
N THR A 41 15.20 -11.42 11.05
CA THR A 41 14.35 -11.77 12.20
C THR A 41 13.65 -10.53 12.76
N GLY A 42 12.48 -10.74 13.38
CA GLY A 42 11.74 -9.69 14.07
C GLY A 42 10.92 -8.75 13.18
N GLY A 43 11.14 -8.75 11.86
CA GLY A 43 10.43 -7.89 10.90
C GLY A 43 10.83 -6.42 10.95
N CYS A 44 10.17 -5.59 10.15
CA CYS A 44 10.38 -4.14 10.17
C CYS A 44 9.99 -3.56 11.53
N THR A 45 10.71 -2.51 11.98
CA THR A 45 10.56 -1.94 13.33
C THR A 45 9.15 -1.42 13.63
N TYR A 46 8.45 -0.95 12.61
CA TYR A 46 7.10 -0.35 12.67
C TYR A 46 5.97 -1.36 12.46
N CYS A 47 6.28 -2.60 12.00
CA CYS A 47 5.27 -3.51 11.46
C CYS A 47 4.41 -4.17 12.53
N ASN A 48 3.08 -4.00 12.41
CA ASN A 48 2.07 -4.76 13.14
C ASN A 48 0.88 -5.06 12.20
N ASN A 49 0.80 -6.29 11.69
CA ASN A 49 -0.23 -6.68 10.73
C ASN A 49 -1.66 -6.72 11.29
N GLN A 50 -1.84 -6.66 12.60
CA GLN A 50 -3.17 -6.55 13.20
C GLN A 50 -3.87 -5.22 12.85
N THR A 51 -3.11 -4.22 12.38
CA THR A 51 -3.65 -2.91 12.01
C THR A 51 -4.37 -2.87 10.66
N PHE A 52 -4.18 -3.90 9.81
CA PHE A 52 -4.64 -3.86 8.41
C PHE A 52 -5.76 -4.86 8.09
N ASN A 53 -6.06 -5.79 8.98
CA ASN A 53 -6.99 -6.88 8.71
C ASN A 53 -8.39 -6.54 9.26
N PRO A 54 -9.43 -6.38 8.39
CA PRO A 54 -10.81 -6.39 8.81
C PRO A 54 -11.17 -7.69 9.55
N GLU A 55 -12.22 -7.68 10.37
CA GLU A 55 -12.61 -8.86 11.16
C GLU A 55 -12.91 -10.12 10.33
N TYR A 56 -13.38 -9.95 9.10
CA TYR A 56 -13.64 -11.06 8.18
C TYR A 56 -12.37 -11.64 7.55
N CYS A 57 -11.26 -10.91 7.59
CA CYS A 57 -10.00 -11.25 6.95
C CYS A 57 -9.13 -12.08 7.91
N ARG A 58 -9.38 -13.40 7.98
CA ARG A 58 -8.71 -14.32 8.90
C ARG A 58 -8.08 -15.49 8.14
N PRO A 59 -6.83 -15.88 8.45
CA PRO A 59 -6.14 -16.98 7.75
C PRO A 59 -6.77 -18.36 8.01
N SER A 60 -7.69 -18.48 8.97
CA SER A 60 -8.48 -19.70 9.19
C SER A 60 -9.63 -19.90 8.21
N LEU A 61 -9.92 -18.90 7.38
CA LEU A 61 -10.94 -18.95 6.33
C LEU A 61 -10.24 -19.12 4.98
N SER A 62 -10.89 -19.83 4.04
CA SER A 62 -10.41 -19.88 2.65
C SER A 62 -10.46 -18.49 1.99
N VAL A 63 -9.80 -18.31 0.87
CA VAL A 63 -9.85 -17.08 0.09
C VAL A 63 -11.27 -16.75 -0.34
N GLY A 64 -11.99 -17.76 -0.84
CA GLY A 64 -13.40 -17.62 -1.25
C GLY A 64 -14.32 -17.21 -0.11
N GLU A 65 -14.17 -17.82 1.08
CA GLU A 65 -14.96 -17.43 2.27
C GLU A 65 -14.71 -15.98 2.70
N GLN A 66 -13.45 -15.52 2.63
CA GLN A 66 -13.10 -14.12 2.93
C GLN A 66 -13.72 -13.16 1.91
N ILE A 67 -13.68 -13.53 0.62
CA ILE A 67 -14.30 -12.74 -0.46
C ILE A 67 -15.82 -12.65 -0.25
N GLU A 68 -16.50 -13.75 0.05
CA GLU A 68 -17.95 -13.74 0.26
C GLU A 68 -18.36 -12.88 1.48
N LYS A 69 -17.60 -12.97 2.58
CA LYS A 69 -17.81 -12.09 3.74
C LYS A 69 -17.55 -10.61 3.39
N GLY A 70 -16.49 -10.32 2.63
CA GLY A 70 -16.19 -8.98 2.13
C GLY A 70 -17.30 -8.45 1.21
N ARG A 71 -17.83 -9.28 0.30
CA ARG A 71 -18.98 -8.94 -0.56
C ARG A 71 -20.21 -8.59 0.27
N THR A 72 -20.53 -9.39 1.29
CA THR A 72 -21.64 -9.12 2.21
C THR A 72 -21.44 -7.81 2.97
N PHE A 73 -20.21 -7.51 3.39
CA PHE A 73 -19.87 -6.28 4.13
C PHE A 73 -20.03 -5.03 3.24
N PHE A 74 -19.55 -5.07 2.00
CA PHE A 74 -19.57 -3.92 1.07
C PHE A 74 -20.83 -3.87 0.19
N GLY A 75 -21.45 -4.99 -0.13
CA GLY A 75 -22.52 -5.12 -1.12
C GLY A 75 -23.80 -4.34 -0.82
N LYS A 76 -23.98 -3.91 0.43
CA LYS A 76 -25.09 -3.04 0.82
C LYS A 76 -24.98 -1.61 0.27
N LYS A 77 -23.82 -1.23 -0.28
CA LYS A 77 -23.51 0.15 -0.63
C LYS A 77 -23.91 0.53 -2.06
N TYR A 78 -23.75 -0.40 -3.02
CA TYR A 78 -24.05 -0.15 -4.44
C TYR A 78 -24.50 -1.45 -5.12
N LEU A 79 -25.57 -1.39 -5.92
CA LEU A 79 -26.01 -2.48 -6.80
C LEU A 79 -24.98 -2.68 -7.93
N GLY A 80 -24.68 -3.95 -8.26
CA GLY A 80 -23.76 -4.27 -9.37
C GLY A 80 -22.28 -3.98 -9.12
N MET A 81 -21.90 -3.75 -7.84
CA MET A 81 -20.48 -3.55 -7.49
C MET A 81 -19.67 -4.81 -7.80
N LYS A 82 -18.49 -4.62 -8.40
CA LYS A 82 -17.48 -5.66 -8.61
C LYS A 82 -16.33 -5.51 -7.63
N TYR A 83 -15.47 -6.53 -7.54
CA TYR A 83 -14.47 -6.59 -6.51
C TYR A 83 -13.08 -6.90 -7.06
N LEU A 84 -12.07 -6.32 -6.42
CA LEU A 84 -10.67 -6.72 -6.55
C LEU A 84 -10.28 -7.48 -5.29
N ALA A 85 -9.81 -8.71 -5.47
CA ALA A 85 -9.28 -9.52 -4.39
C ALA A 85 -7.91 -8.97 -3.99
N TYR A 86 -7.78 -8.39 -2.79
CA TYR A 86 -6.59 -7.69 -2.34
C TYR A 86 -5.84 -8.49 -1.27
N PHE A 87 -4.80 -9.19 -1.69
CA PHE A 87 -3.85 -9.88 -0.82
C PHE A 87 -2.93 -8.86 -0.19
N GLN A 88 -3.13 -8.50 1.08
CA GLN A 88 -2.39 -7.39 1.69
C GLN A 88 -1.58 -7.75 2.94
N ALA A 89 -1.87 -8.89 3.59
CA ALA A 89 -1.19 -9.27 4.82
C ALA A 89 0.18 -9.91 4.54
N TYR A 90 1.25 -9.34 5.09
CA TYR A 90 2.64 -9.83 4.95
C TYR A 90 3.18 -9.78 3.50
N THR A 91 3.82 -10.87 3.03
CA THR A 91 4.49 -10.95 1.73
C THR A 91 3.78 -12.00 0.88
N ASN A 92 2.83 -11.55 0.06
CA ASN A 92 1.88 -12.43 -0.61
C ASN A 92 2.43 -13.11 -1.89
N THR A 93 3.71 -12.96 -2.17
CA THR A 93 4.46 -13.66 -3.23
C THR A 93 5.55 -14.59 -2.66
N TYR A 94 5.58 -14.73 -1.33
CA TYR A 94 6.58 -15.52 -0.63
C TYR A 94 6.01 -16.90 -0.25
N GLY A 95 6.25 -17.88 -1.11
CA GLY A 95 5.77 -19.25 -0.95
C GLY A 95 6.04 -20.10 -2.19
N GLU A 96 5.67 -21.37 -2.12
CA GLU A 96 5.76 -22.29 -3.26
C GLU A 96 4.80 -21.84 -4.38
N LEU A 97 5.28 -21.85 -5.62
CA LEU A 97 4.55 -21.34 -6.79
C LEU A 97 3.18 -22.00 -6.95
N SER A 98 3.08 -23.32 -6.81
CA SER A 98 1.81 -24.04 -6.95
C SER A 98 0.78 -23.54 -5.93
N HIS A 99 1.20 -23.35 -4.67
CA HIS A 99 0.32 -22.85 -3.62
C HIS A 99 -0.13 -21.40 -3.89
N LEU A 100 0.76 -20.54 -4.36
CA LEU A 100 0.43 -19.16 -4.75
C LEU A 100 -0.61 -19.14 -5.88
N VAL A 101 -0.40 -19.98 -6.91
CA VAL A 101 -1.31 -20.14 -8.03
C VAL A 101 -2.69 -20.59 -7.57
N ASP A 102 -2.78 -21.62 -6.72
CA ASP A 102 -4.05 -22.13 -6.20
C ASP A 102 -4.85 -21.02 -5.48
N LEU A 103 -4.19 -20.22 -4.64
CA LEU A 103 -4.84 -19.10 -3.92
C LEU A 103 -5.34 -17.99 -4.86
N TYR A 104 -4.56 -17.66 -5.89
CA TYR A 104 -4.95 -16.61 -6.85
C TYR A 104 -6.07 -17.09 -7.76
N GLU A 105 -6.04 -18.35 -8.22
CA GLU A 105 -7.10 -18.95 -9.02
C GLU A 105 -8.39 -19.08 -8.20
N GLU A 106 -8.34 -19.46 -6.93
CA GLU A 106 -9.49 -19.45 -6.03
C GLU A 106 -10.14 -18.07 -5.98
N ALA A 107 -9.32 -17.01 -5.83
CA ALA A 107 -9.82 -15.64 -5.78
C ALA A 107 -10.48 -15.20 -7.10
N VAL A 108 -9.85 -15.49 -8.24
CA VAL A 108 -10.36 -15.13 -9.57
C VAL A 108 -11.63 -15.88 -9.93
N ALA A 109 -11.78 -17.13 -9.46
CA ALA A 109 -12.97 -17.93 -9.68
C ALA A 109 -14.21 -17.45 -8.88
N CYS A 110 -14.02 -16.57 -7.90
CA CYS A 110 -15.14 -16.06 -7.10
C CYS A 110 -16.07 -15.15 -7.93
N PRO A 111 -17.40 -15.25 -7.76
CA PRO A 111 -18.35 -14.38 -8.46
C PRO A 111 -18.08 -12.89 -8.20
N ASP A 112 -18.20 -12.07 -9.25
CA ASP A 112 -18.02 -10.61 -9.22
C ASP A 112 -16.59 -10.14 -8.92
N VAL A 113 -15.60 -11.03 -8.81
CA VAL A 113 -14.19 -10.66 -8.78
C VAL A 113 -13.72 -10.37 -10.20
N VAL A 114 -13.18 -9.16 -10.42
CA VAL A 114 -12.73 -8.68 -11.72
C VAL A 114 -11.21 -8.51 -11.80
N GLY A 115 -10.50 -8.94 -10.75
CA GLY A 115 -9.04 -8.93 -10.72
C GLY A 115 -8.45 -9.07 -9.33
N LEU A 116 -7.11 -9.07 -9.32
CA LEU A 116 -6.29 -9.21 -8.13
C LEU A 116 -5.43 -7.98 -7.90
N ILE A 117 -5.20 -7.66 -6.62
CA ILE A 117 -4.11 -6.79 -6.19
C ILE A 117 -3.27 -7.56 -5.17
N ILE A 118 -1.96 -7.59 -5.38
CA ILE A 118 -1.03 -8.40 -4.58
C ILE A 118 -0.04 -7.48 -3.91
N GLY A 119 -0.22 -7.25 -2.59
CA GLY A 119 0.73 -6.50 -1.77
C GLY A 119 1.91 -7.38 -1.38
N THR A 120 3.14 -6.95 -1.67
CA THR A 120 4.34 -7.74 -1.42
C THR A 120 5.59 -6.90 -1.19
N ARG A 121 6.71 -7.58 -0.97
CA ARG A 121 8.05 -6.99 -0.91
C ARG A 121 8.67 -6.98 -2.30
N PRO A 122 9.47 -5.96 -2.68
CA PRO A 122 10.10 -5.91 -3.99
C PRO A 122 11.10 -7.06 -4.22
N ASP A 123 11.82 -7.47 -3.18
CA ASP A 123 12.82 -8.55 -3.21
C ASP A 123 12.21 -9.97 -3.15
N CYS A 124 10.88 -10.09 -3.27
CA CYS A 124 10.15 -11.36 -3.19
C CYS A 124 9.27 -11.60 -4.44
N MET A 125 9.71 -11.16 -5.61
CA MET A 125 9.03 -11.43 -6.88
C MET A 125 9.91 -12.31 -7.79
N PRO A 126 9.84 -13.65 -7.69
CA PRO A 126 10.59 -14.54 -8.56
C PRO A 126 10.03 -14.50 -10.00
N ASP A 127 10.90 -14.72 -10.99
CA ASP A 127 10.54 -14.66 -12.42
C ASP A 127 9.44 -15.65 -12.79
N THR A 128 9.46 -16.84 -12.21
CA THR A 128 8.42 -17.85 -12.45
C THR A 128 7.04 -17.40 -12.04
N LEU A 129 6.92 -16.70 -10.89
CA LEU A 129 5.66 -16.12 -10.46
C LEU A 129 5.27 -14.93 -11.33
N LEU A 130 6.22 -14.06 -11.69
CA LEU A 130 5.97 -12.93 -12.56
C LEU A 130 5.42 -13.36 -13.93
N GLN A 131 5.98 -14.43 -14.51
CA GLN A 131 5.51 -15.04 -15.76
C GLN A 131 4.07 -15.58 -15.63
N TYR A 132 3.77 -16.24 -14.51
CA TYR A 132 2.40 -16.67 -14.24
C TYR A 132 1.43 -15.47 -14.13
N LEU A 133 1.80 -14.43 -13.38
CA LEU A 133 0.98 -13.21 -13.24
C LEU A 133 0.79 -12.49 -14.57
N ALA A 134 1.80 -12.46 -15.44
CA ALA A 134 1.70 -11.94 -16.80
C ALA A 134 0.70 -12.75 -17.65
N SER A 135 0.71 -14.08 -17.54
CA SER A 135 -0.31 -14.93 -18.18
C SER A 135 -1.72 -14.68 -17.60
N LEU A 136 -1.82 -14.57 -16.28
CA LEU A 136 -3.09 -14.29 -15.60
C LEU A 136 -3.66 -12.93 -16.01
N SER A 137 -2.81 -11.92 -16.22
CA SER A 137 -3.22 -10.56 -16.62
C SER A 137 -3.87 -10.49 -18.01
N GLN A 138 -3.72 -11.53 -18.85
CA GLN A 138 -4.40 -11.62 -20.15
C GLN A 138 -5.90 -11.94 -20.02
N ARG A 139 -6.36 -12.44 -18.89
CA ARG A 139 -7.76 -12.87 -18.65
C ARG A 139 -8.46 -12.15 -17.51
N THR A 140 -7.71 -11.45 -16.66
CA THR A 140 -8.26 -10.65 -15.56
C THR A 140 -7.32 -9.51 -15.20
N PHE A 141 -7.81 -8.50 -14.51
CA PHE A 141 -6.94 -7.41 -14.03
C PHE A 141 -5.99 -7.93 -12.95
N VAL A 142 -4.69 -7.66 -13.11
CA VAL A 142 -3.66 -7.97 -12.11
C VAL A 142 -2.85 -6.71 -11.82
N MET A 143 -2.64 -6.43 -10.55
CA MET A 143 -1.79 -5.35 -10.07
C MET A 143 -0.90 -5.84 -8.93
N VAL A 144 0.37 -5.44 -8.94
CA VAL A 144 1.29 -5.69 -7.83
C VAL A 144 1.56 -4.38 -7.11
N GLU A 145 1.41 -4.40 -5.77
CA GLU A 145 1.76 -3.26 -4.90
C GLU A 145 2.99 -3.61 -4.07
N TYR A 146 4.11 -2.93 -4.34
CA TYR A 146 5.35 -3.14 -3.59
C TYR A 146 5.47 -2.18 -2.41
N GLY A 147 5.81 -2.71 -1.25
CA GLY A 147 6.19 -1.92 -0.08
C GLY A 147 7.62 -1.39 -0.24
N ALA A 148 7.81 -0.29 -0.93
CA ALA A 148 9.10 0.40 -1.07
C ALA A 148 9.49 1.14 0.22
N GLU A 149 8.53 1.75 0.86
CA GLU A 149 8.58 2.57 2.08
C GLU A 149 9.33 3.90 1.89
N THR A 150 10.55 3.88 1.37
CA THR A 150 11.42 5.04 1.06
C THR A 150 12.46 4.68 0.00
N ALA A 151 13.05 5.68 -0.64
CA ALA A 151 14.20 5.52 -1.55
C ALA A 151 15.56 5.61 -0.82
N SER A 152 15.57 5.81 0.49
CA SER A 152 16.79 5.90 1.30
C SER A 152 17.22 4.53 1.81
N ASN A 153 18.30 3.96 1.28
CA ASN A 153 18.87 2.70 1.78
C ASN A 153 19.24 2.80 3.26
N HIS A 154 19.76 3.95 3.71
CA HIS A 154 20.06 4.17 5.12
C HIS A 154 18.78 4.04 5.99
N THR A 155 17.70 4.67 5.58
CA THR A 155 16.41 4.57 6.30
C THR A 155 15.86 3.15 6.27
N LEU A 156 15.96 2.44 5.13
CA LEU A 156 15.56 1.04 5.01
C LEU A 156 16.31 0.15 6.01
N ASP A 157 17.61 0.38 6.23
CA ASP A 157 18.41 -0.31 7.24
C ASP A 157 17.94 0.02 8.66
N VAL A 158 17.77 1.32 8.97
CA VAL A 158 17.29 1.78 10.29
C VAL A 158 15.95 1.14 10.68
N ILE A 159 15.02 1.01 9.74
CA ILE A 159 13.72 0.38 9.98
C ILE A 159 13.74 -1.14 9.86
N ASN A 160 14.91 -1.76 9.64
CA ASN A 160 15.09 -3.20 9.43
C ASN A 160 14.19 -3.73 8.29
N ARG A 161 14.21 -3.05 7.14
CA ARG A 161 13.37 -3.42 6.00
C ARG A 161 13.89 -4.67 5.28
N GLY A 162 15.22 -4.83 5.19
CA GLY A 162 15.91 -6.02 4.64
C GLY A 162 15.80 -6.16 3.12
N HIS A 163 15.57 -5.08 2.40
CA HIS A 163 15.79 -4.91 0.96
C HIS A 163 16.30 -3.49 0.70
N SER A 164 16.89 -3.28 -0.48
CA SER A 164 17.39 -1.98 -0.92
C SER A 164 16.38 -1.23 -1.81
N TRP A 165 16.69 0.04 -2.12
CA TRP A 165 15.94 0.80 -3.12
C TRP A 165 16.11 0.20 -4.52
N GLU A 166 17.29 -0.33 -4.83
CA GLU A 166 17.60 -0.99 -6.09
C GLU A 166 16.74 -2.23 -6.32
N ASP A 167 16.43 -3.00 -5.26
CA ASP A 167 15.45 -4.10 -5.33
C ASP A 167 14.07 -3.60 -5.74
N THR A 168 13.68 -2.41 -5.26
CA THR A 168 12.40 -1.78 -5.65
C THR A 168 12.42 -1.38 -7.13
N VAL A 169 13.49 -0.75 -7.60
CA VAL A 169 13.66 -0.33 -8.98
C VAL A 169 13.61 -1.54 -9.93
N ASP A 170 14.33 -2.62 -9.60
CA ASP A 170 14.34 -3.86 -10.38
C ASP A 170 12.93 -4.47 -10.45
N ALA A 171 12.27 -4.65 -9.30
CA ALA A 171 10.94 -5.26 -9.24
C ALA A 171 9.90 -4.47 -10.04
N VAL A 172 9.92 -3.14 -9.95
CA VAL A 172 9.02 -2.27 -10.72
C VAL A 172 9.27 -2.42 -12.22
N ASN A 173 10.53 -2.34 -12.65
CA ASN A 173 10.88 -2.44 -14.08
C ASN A 173 10.49 -3.79 -14.67
N ARG A 174 10.75 -4.89 -13.97
CA ARG A 174 10.35 -6.24 -14.41
C ARG A 174 8.84 -6.40 -14.48
N THR A 175 8.11 -5.87 -13.49
CA THR A 175 6.64 -5.91 -13.45
C THR A 175 6.04 -5.11 -14.60
N HIS A 176 6.58 -3.92 -14.86
CA HIS A 176 6.18 -3.09 -16.00
C HIS A 176 6.47 -3.76 -17.34
N ALA A 177 7.66 -4.34 -17.50
CA ALA A 177 8.05 -5.08 -18.73
C ALA A 177 7.15 -6.32 -18.96
N ALA A 178 6.60 -6.90 -17.90
CA ALA A 178 5.62 -7.99 -17.98
C ALA A 178 4.18 -7.51 -18.31
N GLY A 179 3.95 -6.21 -18.47
CA GLY A 179 2.63 -5.62 -18.77
C GLY A 179 1.65 -5.65 -17.61
N ILE A 180 2.14 -5.77 -16.38
CA ILE A 180 1.33 -5.82 -15.15
C ILE A 180 1.30 -4.44 -14.51
N ALA A 181 0.11 -4.01 -14.06
CA ALA A 181 -0.05 -2.76 -13.32
C ALA A 181 0.77 -2.79 -12.01
N CYS A 182 1.44 -1.68 -11.70
CA CYS A 182 2.35 -1.59 -10.57
C CYS A 182 2.04 -0.39 -9.68
N GLY A 183 2.05 -0.61 -8.36
CA GLY A 183 1.92 0.44 -7.35
C GLY A 183 3.00 0.36 -6.29
N LEU A 184 3.28 1.49 -5.65
CA LEU A 184 4.21 1.57 -4.54
C LEU A 184 3.54 2.06 -3.25
N HIS A 185 3.96 1.52 -2.13
CA HIS A 185 3.64 2.03 -0.80
C HIS A 185 4.83 2.81 -0.26
N LEU A 186 4.58 4.01 0.28
CA LEU A 186 5.56 4.86 0.93
C LEU A 186 5.10 5.22 2.34
N ILE A 187 6.05 5.32 3.25
CA ILE A 187 5.81 5.79 4.62
C ILE A 187 6.52 7.13 4.80
N LEU A 188 5.76 8.16 5.11
CA LEU A 188 6.28 9.51 5.34
C LEU A 188 6.57 9.72 6.83
N GLY A 189 7.76 10.24 7.15
CA GLY A 189 8.23 10.50 8.51
C GLY A 189 8.93 9.33 9.17
N LEU A 190 9.56 8.47 8.40
CA LEU A 190 10.42 7.41 8.90
C LEU A 190 11.58 8.00 9.75
N PRO A 191 12.15 7.23 10.69
CA PRO A 191 13.21 7.70 11.55
C PRO A 191 14.39 8.29 10.77
N GLY A 192 14.78 9.50 11.13
CA GLY A 192 15.93 10.21 10.53
C GLY A 192 15.63 10.94 9.22
N GLU A 193 14.46 10.76 8.62
CA GLU A 193 14.09 11.47 7.38
C GLU A 193 13.65 12.91 7.63
N SER A 194 14.23 13.81 6.89
CA SER A 194 13.79 15.19 6.74
C SER A 194 12.69 15.32 5.66
N GLU A 195 12.06 16.48 5.55
CA GLU A 195 11.15 16.79 4.45
C GLU A 195 11.85 16.64 3.09
N ALA A 196 13.12 17.05 2.99
CA ALA A 196 13.88 16.94 1.74
C ALA A 196 14.10 15.48 1.32
N ASP A 197 14.34 14.56 2.27
CA ASP A 197 14.50 13.13 1.99
C ASP A 197 13.20 12.51 1.50
N MET A 198 12.07 12.89 2.11
CA MET A 198 10.74 12.42 1.66
C MET A 198 10.39 12.93 0.26
N LEU A 199 10.69 14.21 -0.04
CA LEU A 199 10.48 14.78 -1.36
C LEU A 199 11.44 14.17 -2.40
N HIS A 200 12.68 13.86 -2.03
CA HIS A 200 13.60 13.11 -2.87
C HIS A 200 13.04 11.71 -3.20
N THR A 201 12.48 11.00 -2.22
CA THR A 201 11.79 9.72 -2.45
C THR A 201 10.66 9.89 -3.48
N VAL A 202 9.88 10.97 -3.40
CA VAL A 202 8.82 11.26 -4.39
C VAL A 202 9.38 11.44 -5.80
N ASP A 203 10.51 12.12 -5.95
CA ASP A 203 11.19 12.29 -7.25
C ASP A 203 11.65 10.95 -7.81
N GLN A 204 12.29 10.12 -6.98
CA GLN A 204 12.74 8.79 -7.38
C GLN A 204 11.58 7.89 -7.83
N VAL A 205 10.47 7.91 -7.07
CA VAL A 205 9.25 7.18 -7.38
C VAL A 205 8.60 7.69 -8.67
N SER A 206 8.57 9.01 -8.86
CA SER A 206 8.01 9.62 -10.07
C SER A 206 8.80 9.28 -11.34
N ALA A 207 10.06 8.90 -11.24
CA ALA A 207 10.87 8.44 -12.38
C ALA A 207 10.58 6.99 -12.78
N LEU A 208 9.90 6.20 -11.93
CA LEU A 208 9.60 4.79 -12.19
C LEU A 208 8.31 4.61 -13.00
N PRO A 209 8.19 3.55 -13.80
CA PRO A 209 7.00 3.23 -14.57
C PRO A 209 5.91 2.59 -13.70
N ILE A 210 5.38 3.34 -12.75
CA ILE A 210 4.30 2.91 -11.86
C ILE A 210 2.96 3.57 -12.23
N ASP A 211 1.88 2.90 -11.89
CA ASP A 211 0.49 3.37 -12.10
C ASP A 211 -0.06 4.10 -10.87
N THR A 212 0.31 3.64 -9.67
CA THR A 212 -0.27 4.16 -8.43
C THR A 212 0.77 4.30 -7.31
N VAL A 213 0.47 5.20 -6.37
CA VAL A 213 1.21 5.33 -5.11
C VAL A 213 0.23 5.38 -3.93
N LYS A 214 0.59 4.72 -2.85
CA LYS A 214 -0.13 4.73 -1.59
C LYS A 214 0.74 5.33 -0.51
N LEU A 215 0.34 6.49 0.00
CA LEU A 215 1.06 7.18 1.06
C LEU A 215 0.51 6.79 2.43
N HIS A 216 1.41 6.63 3.38
CA HIS A 216 1.13 6.38 4.78
C HIS A 216 1.91 7.39 5.63
N GLN A 217 1.24 8.11 6.54
CA GLN A 217 2.00 8.74 7.61
C GLN A 217 2.58 7.65 8.53
N LEU A 218 3.77 7.83 9.03
CA LEU A 218 4.30 6.93 10.04
C LEU A 218 3.37 6.91 11.25
N GLN A 219 2.98 5.70 11.66
CA GLN A 219 2.20 5.48 12.86
C GLN A 219 3.05 4.73 13.90
N ILE A 220 3.06 5.23 15.10
CA ILE A 220 3.64 4.53 16.24
C ILE A 220 2.56 3.61 16.81
N ILE A 221 2.76 2.31 16.62
CA ILE A 221 1.78 1.28 16.96
C ILE A 221 2.26 0.50 18.19
N ARG A 222 1.38 0.31 19.13
CA ARG A 222 1.63 -0.48 20.36
C ARG A 222 2.15 -1.87 20.03
N GLY A 223 3.16 -2.31 20.78
CA GLY A 223 3.77 -3.64 20.63
C GLY A 223 4.86 -3.73 19.54
N THR A 224 5.05 -2.70 18.73
CA THR A 224 6.14 -2.66 17.73
C THR A 224 7.50 -2.35 18.37
N ARG A 225 8.60 -2.72 17.71
CA ARG A 225 9.96 -2.36 18.12
C ARG A 225 10.15 -0.85 18.09
N LEU A 226 9.63 -0.18 17.04
CA LEU A 226 9.70 1.27 16.91
C LEU A 226 9.01 1.99 18.08
N ALA A 227 7.87 1.50 18.55
CA ALA A 227 7.19 2.11 19.70
C ALA A 227 8.06 2.07 20.98
N ARG A 228 8.83 0.97 21.20
CA ARG A 228 9.76 0.87 22.32
C ARG A 228 10.95 1.80 22.15
N GLN A 229 11.54 1.85 20.96
CA GLN A 229 12.68 2.72 20.63
C GLN A 229 12.34 4.21 20.79
N VAL A 230 11.15 4.62 20.35
CA VAL A 230 10.68 6.00 20.56
C VAL A 230 10.42 6.31 22.03
N ALA A 231 9.86 5.36 22.78
CA ALA A 231 9.59 5.54 24.21
C ALA A 231 10.86 5.60 25.07
N SER A 232 11.92 4.89 24.67
CA SER A 232 13.24 4.94 25.33
C SER A 232 14.11 6.13 24.91
N GLY A 233 13.70 6.87 23.87
CA GLY A 233 14.52 7.97 23.29
C GLY A 233 15.65 7.48 22.40
N GLU A 234 15.72 6.18 22.08
CA GLU A 234 16.72 5.61 21.15
C GLU A 234 16.51 6.12 19.71
N VAL A 235 15.24 6.32 19.31
CA VAL A 235 14.88 6.80 17.98
C VAL A 235 13.94 8.01 18.11
N SER A 236 14.25 9.05 17.35
CA SER A 236 13.36 10.21 17.17
C SER A 236 12.60 10.11 15.85
N VAL A 237 11.32 10.50 15.87
CA VAL A 237 10.46 10.58 14.70
C VAL A 237 9.76 11.93 14.64
N ALA A 238 9.45 12.39 13.44
CA ALA A 238 8.68 13.62 13.26
C ALA A 238 7.28 13.51 13.93
N ARG A 239 6.90 14.55 14.63
CA ARG A 239 5.59 14.66 15.28
C ARG A 239 4.81 15.78 14.61
N TRP A 240 4.12 15.45 13.53
CA TRP A 240 3.34 16.44 12.79
C TRP A 240 1.92 16.58 13.36
N SER A 241 1.45 17.82 13.39
CA SER A 241 0.03 18.13 13.36
C SER A 241 -0.58 17.70 12.02
N ALA A 242 -1.90 17.65 11.93
CA ALA A 242 -2.58 17.36 10.67
C ALA A 242 -2.27 18.42 9.60
N ASP A 243 -2.18 19.69 9.98
CA ASP A 243 -1.93 20.82 9.07
C ASP A 243 -0.51 20.79 8.50
N GLU A 244 0.50 20.46 9.32
CA GLU A 244 1.88 20.29 8.86
C GLU A 244 1.97 19.12 7.87
N TYR A 245 1.29 18.01 8.16
CA TYR A 245 1.27 16.87 7.25
C TYR A 245 0.49 17.15 5.96
N ILE A 246 -0.60 17.92 6.02
CA ILE A 246 -1.32 18.42 4.83
C ILE A 246 -0.39 19.28 3.98
N SER A 247 0.40 20.18 4.61
CA SER A 247 1.35 21.03 3.89
C SER A 247 2.41 20.21 3.16
N LEU A 248 2.94 19.13 3.77
CA LEU A 248 3.81 18.17 3.11
C LEU A 248 3.10 17.47 1.95
N CYS A 249 1.86 16.99 2.14
CA CYS A 249 1.08 16.33 1.09
C CYS A 249 0.81 17.26 -0.11
N VAL A 250 0.59 18.56 0.10
CA VAL A 250 0.49 19.55 -0.98
C VAL A 250 1.78 19.60 -1.82
N LYS A 251 2.95 19.64 -1.18
CA LYS A 251 4.25 19.62 -1.87
C LYS A 251 4.44 18.31 -2.65
N ILE A 252 4.05 17.18 -2.08
CA ILE A 252 4.12 15.86 -2.72
C ILE A 252 3.24 15.82 -3.97
N VAL A 253 1.99 16.26 -3.88
CA VAL A 253 1.06 16.29 -5.04
C VAL A 253 1.61 17.14 -6.17
N LYS A 254 2.17 18.31 -5.85
CA LYS A 254 2.78 19.21 -6.87
C LYS A 254 4.04 18.63 -7.53
N ARG A 255 4.73 17.71 -6.86
CA ARG A 255 5.99 17.11 -7.31
C ARG A 255 5.80 15.76 -7.99
N MET A 256 4.75 15.03 -7.61
CA MET A 256 4.43 13.73 -8.20
C MET A 256 4.06 13.86 -9.67
N ARG A 257 4.55 12.95 -10.51
CA ARG A 257 4.14 12.86 -11.91
C ARG A 257 2.62 12.70 -12.01
N SER A 258 1.97 13.50 -12.84
CA SER A 258 0.51 13.67 -12.86
C SER A 258 -0.29 12.44 -13.32
N ASP A 259 0.34 11.50 -14.02
CA ASP A 259 -0.26 10.25 -14.49
C ASP A 259 -0.24 9.14 -13.40
N ILE A 260 0.52 9.32 -12.31
CA ILE A 260 0.48 8.41 -11.18
C ILE A 260 -0.76 8.70 -10.32
N ALA A 261 -1.60 7.68 -10.12
CA ALA A 261 -2.77 7.84 -9.27
C ALA A 261 -2.42 7.68 -7.79
N ILE A 262 -2.88 8.63 -6.96
CA ILE A 262 -2.66 8.55 -5.51
C ILE A 262 -3.83 7.82 -4.86
N GLU A 263 -3.57 6.70 -4.21
CA GLU A 263 -4.62 5.87 -3.61
C GLU A 263 -5.11 6.46 -2.27
N ARG A 264 -4.19 6.89 -1.43
CA ARG A 264 -4.49 7.56 -0.15
C ARG A 264 -3.28 8.30 0.39
N PHE A 265 -3.50 9.19 1.34
CA PHE A 265 -2.46 9.96 2.02
C PHE A 265 -2.23 9.56 3.47
N VAL A 266 -3.21 8.90 4.09
CA VAL A 266 -3.17 8.53 5.51
C VAL A 266 -3.62 7.10 5.72
N SER A 267 -3.03 6.44 6.70
CA SER A 267 -3.46 5.16 7.25
C SER A 267 -4.34 5.36 8.48
N GLN A 268 -5.24 4.42 8.71
CA GLN A 268 -6.01 4.32 9.94
C GLN A 268 -5.68 3.00 10.62
N SER A 269 -5.42 3.06 11.92
CA SER A 269 -5.22 1.89 12.78
C SER A 269 -6.23 1.88 13.91
N PRO A 270 -6.54 0.71 14.48
CA PRO A 270 -7.41 0.62 15.65
C PRO A 270 -6.93 1.53 16.79
N GLU A 271 -7.85 2.25 17.42
CA GLU A 271 -7.53 3.25 18.45
C GLU A 271 -6.77 2.67 19.66
N ASN A 272 -7.05 1.42 20.02
CA ASN A 272 -6.37 0.71 21.09
C ASN A 272 -4.91 0.36 20.76
N LEU A 273 -4.55 0.29 19.48
CA LEU A 273 -3.18 0.03 19.03
C LEU A 273 -2.41 1.30 18.68
N LEU A 274 -3.08 2.35 18.22
CA LEU A 274 -2.43 3.59 17.81
C LEU A 274 -1.92 4.38 19.01
N ILE A 275 -0.62 4.73 19.02
CA ILE A 275 -0.01 5.64 19.99
C ILE A 275 -0.01 7.06 19.42
N SER A 276 0.54 7.24 18.21
CA SER A 276 0.61 8.54 17.50
C SER A 276 0.76 8.34 15.98
N PRO A 277 0.43 9.36 15.16
CA PRO A 277 -0.29 10.58 15.52
C PRO A 277 -1.79 10.30 15.75
N ARG A 278 -2.44 11.11 16.60
CA ARG A 278 -3.89 11.03 16.87
C ARG A 278 -4.56 12.31 16.42
N TRP A 279 -4.76 12.45 15.13
CA TRP A 279 -5.42 13.66 14.56
C TRP A 279 -6.95 13.63 14.66
N GLY A 280 -7.55 12.47 14.97
CA GLY A 280 -9.02 12.34 15.03
C GLY A 280 -9.72 12.45 13.67
N LEU A 281 -8.99 12.45 12.58
CA LEU A 281 -9.52 12.60 11.22
C LEU A 281 -9.71 11.22 10.55
N LYS A 282 -10.87 11.04 9.92
CA LYS A 282 -11.09 9.92 8.97
C LYS A 282 -10.45 10.25 7.62
N ASN A 283 -10.15 9.24 6.81
CA ASN A 283 -9.51 9.42 5.49
C ASN A 283 -10.22 10.48 4.63
N TYR A 284 -11.54 10.43 4.53
CA TYR A 284 -12.29 11.39 3.71
C TYR A 284 -12.22 12.83 4.26
N GLN A 285 -12.15 13.01 5.59
CA GLN A 285 -12.00 14.33 6.21
C GLN A 285 -10.63 14.91 5.90
N PHE A 286 -9.57 14.08 6.03
CA PHE A 286 -8.22 14.47 5.66
C PHE A 286 -8.14 14.86 4.17
N THR A 287 -8.70 14.03 3.27
CA THR A 287 -8.72 14.30 1.83
C THR A 287 -9.44 15.61 1.51
N ASN A 288 -10.55 15.93 2.18
CA ASN A 288 -11.27 17.19 1.98
C ASN A 288 -10.41 18.41 2.41
N LEU A 289 -9.71 18.32 3.56
CA LEU A 289 -8.80 19.38 4.00
C LEU A 289 -7.65 19.58 3.03
N LEU A 290 -7.05 18.48 2.53
CA LEU A 290 -5.99 18.53 1.52
C LEU A 290 -6.48 19.16 0.21
N HIS A 291 -7.68 18.81 -0.26
CA HIS A 291 -8.27 19.42 -1.46
C HIS A 291 -8.46 20.93 -1.30
N ASN A 292 -8.88 21.39 -0.11
CA ASN A 292 -9.00 22.81 0.18
C ASN A 292 -7.63 23.51 0.15
N ALA A 293 -6.62 22.91 0.77
CA ALA A 293 -5.26 23.44 0.77
C ALA A 293 -4.66 23.52 -0.63
N LEU A 294 -4.86 22.50 -1.48
CA LEU A 294 -4.41 22.52 -2.88
C LEU A 294 -5.05 23.65 -3.68
N ARG A 295 -6.38 23.86 -3.54
CA ARG A 295 -7.11 24.93 -4.24
C ARG A 295 -6.72 26.34 -3.79
N SER A 296 -6.37 26.51 -2.52
CA SER A 296 -5.91 27.81 -1.98
C SER A 296 -4.53 28.16 -2.56
N ASN A 297 -3.64 27.18 -2.64
CA ASN A 297 -2.30 27.34 -3.22
C ASN A 297 -2.30 27.63 -4.73
N ASP A 298 -3.34 27.16 -5.48
CA ASP A 298 -3.45 27.44 -6.94
C ASP A 298 -3.97 28.85 -7.23
N LYS A 299 -4.49 29.59 -6.23
CA LYS A 299 -4.95 30.97 -6.37
C LYS A 299 -3.87 31.99 -6.06
N GLU A 300 -2.76 31.57 -5.47
CA GLU A 300 -1.63 32.45 -5.10
C GLU A 300 -0.49 32.41 -6.14
N CYS A 301 -0.61 31.57 -7.18
CA CYS A 301 0.26 31.53 -8.34
C CYS A 301 -0.42 32.16 -9.56
#